data_a94ebd04a5014e893244099a2c2e83d4
#
_entry.id   a94ebd04a5014e893244099a2c2e83d4
#
_cell.length_a   1.000
_cell.length_b   1.000
_cell.length_c   1.000
_cell.angle_alpha   90.00
_cell.angle_beta   90.00
_cell.angle_gamma   90.00
#
_symmetry.space_group_name_H-M   'P 1'
#
loop_
_entity.id
_entity.type
_entity.pdbx_description
1 polymer ?
#
loop_
_entity_poly.entity_id
_entity_poly.type
_entity_poly.pdbx_seq_one_letter_code
_entity_poly.pdbx_strand_id
1 'polypeptide(L)'
;MVAQSFLKRFYIPGSIIDSFCEGIRMTPSEKLSKEMRLKACYDYIDTVNANIEHFLAKKSKVITLNLETIRVDFIQFWNYLGAEGNLEKALHEFDKKHNATSQRRLNMAWRMRLIATREWRHIKSYFHSV
;
A
#
# COMPACT_ATOMS: atom_id res chain seq x y z
N MET A 1 -10.55 6.91 -0.67
CA MET A 1 -10.31 5.84 -1.68
C MET A 1 -9.19 4.88 -1.29
N VAL A 2 -8.01 5.36 -0.90
CA VAL A 2 -6.82 4.53 -0.55
C VAL A 2 -7.07 3.60 0.63
N ALA A 3 -7.59 4.10 1.76
CA ALA A 3 -7.88 3.31 2.96
C ALA A 3 -8.81 2.11 2.68
N GLN A 4 -9.83 2.29 1.83
CA GLN A 4 -10.72 1.19 1.44
C GLN A 4 -10.01 0.14 0.57
N SER A 5 -8.99 0.52 -0.19
CA SER A 5 -8.15 -0.43 -0.94
C SER A 5 -7.32 -1.29 0.00
N PHE A 6 -6.77 -0.71 1.06
CA PHE A 6 -6.07 -1.47 2.11
C PHE A 6 -7.03 -2.36 2.89
N LEU A 7 -8.22 -1.88 3.23
CA LEU A 7 -9.24 -2.66 3.93
C LEU A 7 -9.57 -3.98 3.20
N LYS A 8 -9.63 -3.95 1.87
CA LYS A 8 -9.85 -5.16 1.06
C LYS A 8 -8.70 -6.17 1.14
N ARG A 9 -7.53 -5.76 1.60
CA ARG A 9 -6.32 -6.60 1.71
C ARG A 9 -6.07 -7.15 3.11
N PHE A 10 -6.88 -6.78 4.11
CA PHE A 10 -6.77 -7.29 5.47
C PHE A 10 -6.88 -8.82 5.56
N TYR A 11 -7.55 -9.43 4.59
CA TYR A 11 -7.71 -10.88 4.52
C TYR A 11 -6.54 -11.61 3.84
N ILE A 12 -5.49 -10.88 3.46
CA ILE A 12 -4.32 -11.45 2.80
C ILE A 12 -3.22 -11.52 3.84
N PRO A 13 -2.87 -12.71 4.36
CA PRO A 13 -1.77 -12.88 5.31
C PRO A 13 -0.47 -12.35 4.75
N GLY A 14 0.28 -11.60 5.56
CA GLY A 14 1.53 -10.97 5.15
C GLY A 14 1.35 -9.79 4.18
N SER A 15 0.12 -9.28 4.03
CA SER A 15 -0.08 -7.98 3.37
C SER A 15 0.53 -6.88 4.22
N ILE A 16 0.87 -5.75 3.57
CA ILE A 16 1.49 -4.62 4.26
C ILE A 16 0.66 -4.11 5.46
N ILE A 17 -0.68 -4.15 5.34
CA ILE A 17 -1.56 -3.71 6.42
C ILE A 17 -1.65 -4.73 7.55
N ASP A 18 -1.58 -6.02 7.22
CA ASP A 18 -1.51 -7.10 8.20
C ASP A 18 -0.21 -6.99 9.01
N SER A 19 0.92 -6.85 8.31
CA SER A 19 2.24 -6.66 8.94
C SER A 19 2.33 -5.38 9.79
N PHE A 20 1.67 -4.29 9.38
CA PHE A 20 1.58 -3.07 10.18
C PHE A 20 0.80 -3.29 11.47
N CYS A 21 -0.30 -4.02 11.43
CA CYS A 21 -1.08 -4.33 12.61
C CYS A 21 -0.30 -5.22 13.57
N GLU A 22 0.38 -6.24 13.08
CA GLU A 22 1.15 -7.17 13.90
C GLU A 22 2.44 -6.53 14.44
N GLY A 23 3.20 -5.86 13.60
CA GLY A 23 4.53 -5.35 13.95
C GLY A 23 4.53 -3.98 14.65
N ILE A 24 3.67 -3.06 14.23
CA ILE A 24 3.64 -1.69 14.76
C ILE A 24 2.56 -1.53 15.84
N ARG A 25 1.35 -2.02 15.58
CA ARG A 25 0.26 -1.92 16.54
C ARG A 25 0.23 -3.05 17.57
N MET A 26 1.05 -4.08 17.38
CA MET A 26 1.10 -5.29 18.20
C MET A 26 -0.29 -5.92 18.44
N THR A 27 -1.15 -5.81 17.44
CA THR A 27 -2.52 -6.31 17.49
C THR A 27 -2.78 -7.15 16.25
N PRO A 28 -2.98 -8.47 16.41
CA PRO A 28 -3.30 -9.36 15.29
C PRO A 28 -4.53 -8.87 14.53
N SER A 29 -4.47 -8.87 13.21
CA SER A 29 -5.53 -8.34 12.35
C SER A 29 -6.86 -9.06 12.52
N GLU A 30 -6.85 -10.34 12.91
CA GLU A 30 -8.05 -11.13 13.18
C GLU A 30 -8.86 -10.62 14.38
N LYS A 31 -8.20 -10.07 15.37
CA LYS A 31 -8.83 -9.55 16.59
C LYS A 31 -9.51 -8.19 16.40
N LEU A 32 -9.31 -7.57 15.23
CA LEU A 32 -9.86 -6.25 14.94
C LEU A 32 -11.29 -6.33 14.39
N SER A 33 -12.20 -5.52 14.93
CA SER A 33 -13.51 -5.26 14.32
C SER A 33 -13.35 -4.58 12.95
N LYS A 34 -14.43 -4.51 12.17
CA LYS A 34 -14.40 -3.84 10.86
C LYS A 34 -14.00 -2.36 10.96
N GLU A 35 -14.53 -1.68 11.96
CA GLU A 35 -14.24 -0.26 12.24
C GLU A 35 -12.77 -0.07 12.65
N MET A 36 -12.27 -0.95 13.51
CA MET A 36 -10.85 -0.92 13.93
C MET A 36 -9.90 -1.22 12.76
N ARG A 37 -10.29 -2.09 11.84
CA ARG A 37 -9.50 -2.34 10.61
C ARG A 37 -9.44 -1.11 9.72
N LEU A 38 -10.55 -0.42 9.54
CA LEU A 38 -10.58 0.82 8.78
C LEU A 38 -9.72 1.90 9.43
N LYS A 39 -9.82 2.04 10.76
CA LYS A 39 -8.96 2.94 11.53
C LYS A 39 -7.48 2.59 11.34
N ALA A 40 -7.12 1.30 11.40
CA ALA A 40 -5.74 0.86 11.17
C ALA A 40 -5.23 1.21 9.75
N CYS A 41 -6.12 1.20 8.74
CA CYS A 41 -5.76 1.65 7.39
C CYS A 41 -5.44 3.16 7.36
N TYR A 42 -6.20 3.98 8.07
CA TYR A 42 -5.90 5.42 8.19
C TYR A 42 -4.60 5.65 8.97
N ASP A 43 -4.43 5.01 10.12
CA ASP A 43 -3.22 5.09 10.94
C ASP A 43 -1.96 4.71 10.12
N TYR A 44 -2.08 3.69 9.26
CA TYR A 44 -0.98 3.31 8.35
C TYR A 44 -0.67 4.41 7.34
N ILE A 45 -1.69 4.98 6.70
CA ILE A 45 -1.52 6.05 5.70
C ILE A 45 -0.88 7.27 6.36
N ASP A 46 -1.39 7.69 7.52
CA ASP A 46 -0.89 8.84 8.26
C ASP A 46 0.56 8.64 8.70
N THR A 47 0.90 7.42 9.17
CA THR A 47 2.28 7.06 9.53
C THR A 47 3.22 7.16 8.33
N VAL A 48 2.81 6.64 7.16
CA VAL A 48 3.61 6.71 5.94
C VAL A 48 3.80 8.15 5.50
N ASN A 49 2.73 8.95 5.48
CA ASN A 49 2.80 10.36 5.10
C ASN A 49 3.71 11.16 6.04
N ALA A 50 3.54 11.00 7.35
CA ALA A 50 4.40 11.66 8.34
C ALA A 50 5.88 11.31 8.16
N ASN A 51 6.19 10.04 7.87
CA ASN A 51 7.57 9.62 7.61
C ASN A 51 8.12 10.24 6.32
N ILE A 52 7.32 10.33 5.26
CA ILE A 52 7.71 10.97 4.01
C ILE A 52 7.96 12.47 4.25
N GLU A 53 7.06 13.17 4.93
CA GLU A 53 7.20 14.58 5.27
C GLU A 53 8.46 14.83 6.10
N HIS A 54 8.68 14.00 7.13
CA HIS A 54 9.89 14.09 7.95
C HIS A 54 11.18 13.88 7.13
N PHE A 55 11.18 12.89 6.24
CA PHE A 55 12.31 12.64 5.34
C PHE A 55 12.56 13.80 4.39
N LEU A 56 11.51 14.41 3.85
CA LEU A 56 11.58 15.51 2.88
C LEU A 56 11.89 16.87 3.51
N ALA A 57 11.61 17.05 4.80
CA ALA A 57 11.75 18.34 5.50
C ALA A 57 13.15 18.98 5.38
N LYS A 58 14.18 18.16 5.17
CA LYS A 58 15.58 18.63 5.01
C LYS A 58 16.07 18.60 3.55
N LYS A 59 15.18 18.35 2.60
CA LYS A 59 15.54 18.29 1.18
C LYS A 59 15.27 19.63 0.52
N SER A 60 16.23 20.13 -0.25
CA SER A 60 16.11 21.42 -0.97
C SER A 60 15.35 21.32 -2.28
N LYS A 61 15.23 20.11 -2.83
CA LYS A 61 14.56 19.86 -4.12
C LYS A 61 13.44 18.85 -3.90
N VAL A 62 12.24 19.36 -3.71
CA VAL A 62 11.03 18.56 -3.53
C VAL A 62 9.95 19.11 -4.45
N ILE A 63 9.27 18.24 -5.15
CA ILE A 63 8.08 18.57 -5.94
C ILE A 63 6.97 17.60 -5.58
N THR A 64 5.77 18.12 -5.37
CA THR A 64 4.58 17.31 -5.09
C THR A 64 3.74 17.20 -6.35
N LEU A 65 3.32 15.97 -6.68
CA LEU A 65 2.43 15.68 -7.79
C LEU A 65 1.11 15.13 -7.23
N ASN A 66 0.00 15.73 -7.60
CA ASN A 66 -1.31 15.26 -7.19
C ASN A 66 -1.90 14.33 -8.26
N LEU A 67 -2.44 13.18 -7.84
CA LEU A 67 -3.02 12.21 -8.77
C LEU A 67 -4.27 12.74 -9.49
N GLU A 68 -5.00 13.64 -8.86
CA GLU A 68 -6.19 14.27 -9.43
C GLU A 68 -5.84 15.25 -10.58
N THR A 69 -4.67 15.88 -10.49
CA THR A 69 -4.16 16.86 -11.47
C THR A 69 -2.91 16.36 -12.18
N ILE A 70 -2.65 15.06 -12.14
CA ILE A 70 -1.37 14.45 -12.54
C ILE A 70 -0.87 14.87 -13.93
N ARG A 71 -1.78 15.08 -14.88
CA ARG A 71 -1.40 15.49 -16.24
C ARG A 71 -0.78 16.89 -16.28
N VAL A 72 -1.32 17.81 -15.49
CA VAL A 72 -0.81 19.19 -15.40
C VAL A 72 0.47 19.22 -14.57
N ASP A 73 0.44 18.58 -13.41
CA ASP A 73 1.57 18.52 -12.48
C ASP A 73 2.78 17.81 -13.12
N PHE A 74 2.53 16.78 -13.93
CA PHE A 74 3.58 16.04 -14.61
C PHE A 74 4.28 16.88 -15.69
N ILE A 75 3.58 17.76 -16.40
CA ILE A 75 4.19 18.69 -17.35
C ILE A 75 5.14 19.63 -16.62
N GLN A 76 4.72 20.17 -15.47
CA GLN A 76 5.57 21.02 -14.65
C GLN A 76 6.81 20.27 -14.16
N PHE A 77 6.62 19.04 -13.68
CA PHE A 77 7.71 18.16 -13.25
C PHE A 77 8.69 17.85 -14.39
N TRP A 78 8.18 17.54 -15.59
CA TRP A 78 8.99 17.27 -16.78
C TRP A 78 9.89 18.46 -17.12
N ASN A 79 9.30 19.66 -17.13
CA ASN A 79 10.04 20.89 -17.40
C ASN A 79 11.05 21.21 -16.27
N TYR A 80 10.68 20.98 -15.01
CA TYR A 80 11.57 21.18 -13.87
C TYR A 80 12.81 20.29 -13.92
N LEU A 81 12.68 19.07 -14.41
CA LEU A 81 13.80 18.15 -14.60
C LEU A 81 14.63 18.44 -15.85
N GLY A 82 14.14 19.27 -16.77
CA GLY A 82 14.75 19.41 -18.11
C GLY A 82 14.72 18.08 -18.87
N ALA A 83 13.67 17.27 -18.68
CA ALA A 83 13.59 15.94 -19.27
C ALA A 83 13.45 16.04 -20.80
N GLU A 84 14.20 15.21 -21.51
CA GLU A 84 14.15 15.08 -22.96
C GLU A 84 13.32 13.86 -23.35
N GLY A 85 12.66 13.90 -24.52
CA GLY A 85 11.88 12.79 -25.05
C GLY A 85 10.45 13.15 -25.44
N ASN A 86 9.59 12.15 -25.52
CA ASN A 86 8.19 12.31 -25.95
C ASN A 86 7.26 12.47 -24.74
N LEU A 87 6.95 13.72 -24.40
CA LEU A 87 6.04 14.05 -23.29
C LEU A 87 4.63 13.47 -23.48
N GLU A 88 4.09 13.50 -24.71
CA GLU A 88 2.74 12.97 -24.97
C GLU A 88 2.65 11.47 -24.69
N LYS A 89 3.68 10.71 -25.11
CA LYS A 89 3.78 9.30 -24.84
C LYS A 89 3.86 9.01 -23.33
N ALA A 90 4.61 9.82 -22.59
CA ALA A 90 4.71 9.71 -21.13
C ALA A 90 3.35 10.02 -20.45
N LEU A 91 2.64 11.06 -20.90
CA LEU A 91 1.31 11.40 -20.39
C LEU A 91 0.27 10.31 -20.70
N HIS A 92 0.40 9.61 -21.82
CA HIS A 92 -0.51 8.53 -22.18
C HIS A 92 -0.41 7.32 -21.24
N GLU A 93 0.71 7.14 -20.53
CA GLU A 93 0.84 6.07 -19.55
C GLU A 93 -0.12 6.25 -18.36
N PHE A 94 -0.52 7.48 -18.02
CA PHE A 94 -1.49 7.72 -16.97
C PHE A 94 -2.93 7.28 -17.31
N ASP A 95 -3.22 7.01 -18.59
CA ASP A 95 -4.51 6.46 -19.02
C ASP A 95 -4.61 4.96 -18.74
N LYS A 96 -3.47 4.30 -18.54
CA LYS A 96 -3.41 2.86 -18.32
C LYS A 96 -3.60 2.52 -16.85
N LYS A 97 -4.46 1.55 -16.57
CA LYS A 97 -4.63 1.00 -15.23
C LYS A 97 -3.51 0.02 -14.90
N HIS A 98 -2.51 0.49 -14.17
CA HIS A 98 -1.45 -0.36 -13.66
C HIS A 98 -1.81 -0.93 -12.28
N ASN A 99 -1.43 -2.18 -12.01
CA ASN A 99 -1.54 -2.84 -10.69
C ASN A 99 -2.93 -2.78 -10.03
N ALA A 100 -4.01 -2.70 -10.81
CA ALA A 100 -5.35 -2.67 -10.27
C ALA A 100 -5.70 -4.02 -9.61
N THR A 101 -5.92 -3.99 -8.28
CA THR A 101 -6.26 -5.18 -7.48
C THR A 101 -7.56 -5.85 -7.96
N SER A 102 -8.46 -5.08 -8.59
CA SER A 102 -9.72 -5.59 -9.17
C SER A 102 -9.51 -6.55 -10.35
N GLN A 103 -8.35 -6.53 -10.99
CA GLN A 103 -8.02 -7.44 -12.10
C GLN A 103 -7.42 -8.77 -11.62
N ARG A 104 -6.91 -8.84 -10.40
CA ARG A 104 -6.48 -10.09 -9.79
C ARG A 104 -7.69 -10.80 -9.17
N ARG A 105 -8.39 -11.62 -9.93
CA ARG A 105 -9.22 -12.67 -9.35
C ARG A 105 -8.29 -13.56 -8.56
N LEU A 106 -8.22 -13.36 -7.25
CA LEU A 106 -7.54 -14.28 -6.37
C LEU A 106 -8.24 -15.63 -6.52
N ASN A 107 -7.61 -16.53 -7.25
CA ASN A 107 -8.10 -17.88 -7.43
C ASN A 107 -8.35 -18.48 -6.02
N MET A 108 -9.50 -19.11 -5.81
CA MET A 108 -9.92 -19.66 -4.52
C MET A 108 -8.85 -20.63 -3.98
N ALA A 109 -8.20 -21.39 -4.85
CA ALA A 109 -7.08 -22.26 -4.51
C ALA A 109 -5.87 -21.52 -3.91
N TRP A 110 -5.58 -20.31 -4.40
CA TRP A 110 -4.51 -19.48 -3.85
C TRP A 110 -4.87 -18.89 -2.48
N ARG A 111 -6.14 -18.51 -2.28
CA ARG A 111 -6.64 -18.06 -0.97
C ARG A 111 -6.57 -19.18 0.07
N MET A 112 -6.97 -20.40 -0.30
CA MET A 112 -6.87 -21.58 0.56
C MET A 112 -5.41 -21.90 0.92
N ARG A 113 -4.49 -21.78 -0.02
CA ARG A 113 -3.05 -21.95 0.21
C ARG A 113 -2.49 -20.95 1.20
N LEU A 114 -2.89 -19.67 1.11
CA LEU A 114 -2.46 -18.62 2.04
C LEU A 114 -2.96 -18.87 3.46
N ILE A 115 -4.23 -19.29 3.61
CA ILE A 115 -4.80 -19.64 4.91
C ILE A 115 -4.04 -20.83 5.51
N ALA A 116 -3.81 -21.89 4.74
CA ALA A 116 -3.08 -23.07 5.18
C ALA A 116 -1.63 -22.74 5.61
N THR A 117 -0.92 -21.87 4.88
CA THR A 117 0.44 -21.46 5.25
C THR A 117 0.49 -20.57 6.48
N ARG A 118 -0.57 -19.85 6.79
CA ARG A 118 -0.69 -19.03 8.01
C ARG A 118 -0.90 -19.92 9.22
N GLU A 119 -1.87 -20.82 9.19
CA GLU A 119 -2.12 -21.81 10.24
C GLU A 119 -0.86 -22.64 10.53
N TRP A 120 -0.14 -23.05 9.48
CA TRP A 120 1.11 -23.80 9.63
C TRP A 120 2.22 -22.99 10.33
N ARG A 121 2.30 -21.67 10.10
CA ARG A 121 3.26 -20.81 10.81
C ARG A 121 2.90 -20.64 12.29
N HIS A 122 1.65 -20.49 12.62
CA HIS A 122 1.20 -20.45 14.02
C HIS A 122 1.50 -21.77 14.74
N ILE A 123 1.24 -22.91 14.12
CA ILE A 123 1.56 -24.22 14.68
C ILE A 123 3.07 -24.35 14.92
N LYS A 124 3.91 -23.96 13.96
CA LYS A 124 5.37 -23.99 14.14
C LYS A 124 5.86 -23.11 15.28
N SER A 125 5.29 -21.93 15.51
CA SER A 125 5.69 -21.05 16.60
C SER A 125 5.42 -21.67 17.98
N TYR A 126 4.35 -22.44 18.12
CA TYR A 126 4.06 -23.17 19.36
C TYR A 126 5.08 -24.29 19.65
N PHE A 127 5.59 -24.96 18.63
CA PHE A 127 6.57 -26.05 18.80
C PHE A 127 8.02 -25.59 19.01
N HIS A 128 8.33 -24.32 18.80
CA HIS A 128 9.66 -23.75 19.06
C HIS A 128 9.74 -22.97 20.37
N SER A 129 8.67 -22.95 21.16
CA SER A 129 8.57 -22.25 22.46
C SER A 129 8.56 -23.22 23.65
N VAL A 130 8.90 -24.50 23.44
CA VAL A 130 9.03 -25.54 24.47
C VAL A 130 10.48 -25.96 24.63
#